data_7b032455aa27a04117c402e9d7a4917b
#
_entry.id   7b032455aa27a04117c402e9d7a4917b
#
_cell.length_a   1.000
_cell.length_b   1.000
_cell.length_c   1.000
_cell.angle_alpha   90.00
_cell.angle_beta   90.00
_cell.angle_gamma   90.00
#
_symmetry.space_group_name_H-M   'P 1'
#
loop_
_entity.id
_entity.type
_entity.pdbx_description
1 polymer ?
#
loop_
_entity_poly.entity_id
_entity_poly.type
_entity_poly.pdbx_seq_one_letter_code
_entity_poly.pdbx_strand_id
1 'polypeptide(L)'
;MKRFKNILMASALLCGAFFTACDNNDDKPVFPENQDQAYDMSGFAKGADVSWLTEMEKEGYKFYDAEGNGHECMSLLRDLGMNAIRLRVWVNPDQGWSEEEGFFNPEGWCDKDDVVTKAWRAHNLGYRIMIDFHYSDIWADPGRQEKPAAWADLSFDELKQAVADHTTEVLSAIKARGIDVEWVQVGNETRTGMLKPDGAASSGKTANFAQLVTAGYD
;
A
#
# COMPACT_ATOMS: atom_id res chain seq x y z
N MET A 1 -50.76 -59.87 29.10
CA MET A 1 -51.21 -59.18 27.91
C MET A 1 -51.45 -57.71 28.25
N LYS A 2 -50.47 -56.83 28.01
CA LYS A 2 -50.70 -55.42 28.02
C LYS A 2 -49.72 -54.81 26.97
N ARG A 3 -50.28 -54.16 25.97
CA ARG A 3 -49.57 -53.47 24.89
C ARG A 3 -49.01 -52.14 25.39
N PHE A 4 -47.74 -51.93 25.27
CA PHE A 4 -47.13 -50.57 25.34
C PHE A 4 -46.80 -50.06 23.94
N LYS A 5 -47.38 -48.94 23.64
CA LYS A 5 -47.11 -48.19 22.41
C LYS A 5 -45.79 -47.40 22.57
N ASN A 6 -44.80 -47.70 21.78
CA ASN A 6 -43.57 -46.90 21.69
C ASN A 6 -43.83 -45.72 20.79
N ILE A 7 -43.72 -44.54 21.35
CA ILE A 7 -43.63 -43.28 20.60
C ILE A 7 -42.17 -43.09 20.23
N LEU A 8 -41.89 -43.18 18.95
CA LEU A 8 -40.58 -42.85 18.39
C LEU A 8 -40.51 -41.33 18.23
N MET A 9 -39.71 -40.66 19.08
CA MET A 9 -39.28 -39.26 18.84
C MET A 9 -38.07 -39.29 17.93
N ALA A 10 -38.25 -38.87 16.70
CA ALA A 10 -37.15 -38.62 15.78
C ALA A 10 -36.51 -37.25 16.10
N SER A 11 -35.37 -37.31 16.77
CA SER A 11 -34.51 -36.13 16.92
C SER A 11 -33.69 -35.95 15.65
N ALA A 12 -34.06 -34.98 14.83
CA ALA A 12 -33.25 -34.56 13.72
C ALA A 12 -32.04 -33.79 14.25
N LEU A 13 -30.86 -34.43 14.28
CA LEU A 13 -29.58 -33.74 14.45
C LEU A 13 -29.29 -33.01 13.15
N LEU A 14 -29.46 -31.69 13.15
CA LEU A 14 -28.85 -30.83 12.13
C LEU A 14 -27.34 -30.73 12.46
N CYS A 15 -26.52 -31.53 11.78
CA CYS A 15 -25.08 -31.26 11.69
C CYS A 15 -24.88 -30.06 10.79
N GLY A 16 -24.85 -28.87 11.39
CA GLY A 16 -24.29 -27.69 10.75
C GLY A 16 -22.79 -27.88 10.58
N ALA A 17 -22.36 -28.22 9.37
CA ALA A 17 -20.94 -28.15 9.02
C ALA A 17 -20.53 -26.67 9.03
N PHE A 18 -19.91 -26.23 10.11
CA PHE A 18 -19.14 -25.00 10.11
C PHE A 18 -17.91 -25.24 9.25
N PHE A 19 -17.95 -24.77 8.01
CA PHE A 19 -16.73 -24.52 7.25
C PHE A 19 -16.04 -23.33 7.91
N THR A 20 -15.11 -23.58 8.81
CA THR A 20 -14.11 -22.60 9.19
C THR A 20 -13.21 -22.45 7.99
N ALA A 21 -13.47 -21.45 7.15
CA ALA A 21 -12.47 -20.92 6.26
C ALA A 21 -11.37 -20.37 7.18
N CYS A 22 -10.21 -21.03 7.19
CA CYS A 22 -9.00 -20.46 7.76
C CYS A 22 -8.60 -19.31 6.83
N ASP A 23 -9.07 -18.13 7.14
CA ASP A 23 -8.57 -16.90 6.56
C ASP A 23 -7.27 -16.58 7.31
N ASN A 24 -6.14 -16.71 6.63
CA ASN A 24 -4.81 -16.44 7.19
C ASN A 24 -4.56 -14.93 7.45
N ASN A 25 -5.61 -14.16 7.68
CA ASN A 25 -5.59 -12.73 7.94
C ASN A 25 -5.76 -12.34 9.42
N ASP A 26 -5.71 -13.31 10.33
CA ASP A 26 -6.07 -13.10 11.75
C ASP A 26 -5.00 -12.36 12.59
N ASP A 27 -3.85 -12.01 12.03
CA ASP A 27 -2.78 -11.34 12.77
C ASP A 27 -2.76 -9.81 12.66
N LYS A 28 -3.75 -9.20 12.00
CA LYS A 28 -3.82 -7.73 11.95
C LYS A 28 -4.51 -7.22 13.22
N PRO A 29 -3.86 -6.30 13.96
CA PRO A 29 -4.49 -5.71 15.13
C PRO A 29 -5.76 -4.96 14.71
N VAL A 30 -6.91 -5.44 15.18
CA VAL A 30 -8.18 -4.71 15.04
C VAL A 30 -8.26 -3.74 16.20
N PHE A 31 -8.04 -2.46 15.92
CA PHE A 31 -8.26 -1.39 16.90
C PHE A 31 -9.72 -0.94 16.86
N PRO A 32 -10.38 -0.74 18.01
CA PRO A 32 -11.72 -0.17 18.03
C PRO A 32 -11.67 1.25 17.49
N GLU A 33 -12.36 1.49 16.39
CA GLU A 33 -12.53 2.84 15.83
C GLU A 33 -13.64 3.56 16.60
N ASN A 34 -13.40 4.83 16.93
CA ASN A 34 -14.46 5.69 17.43
C ASN A 34 -15.34 6.12 16.24
N GLN A 35 -16.34 5.29 15.90
CA GLN A 35 -17.21 5.47 14.73
C GLN A 35 -18.17 6.67 14.87
N ASP A 36 -18.28 7.25 16.05
CA ASP A 36 -19.26 8.33 16.35
C ASP A 36 -18.69 9.73 16.09
N GLN A 37 -17.40 9.87 15.81
CA GLN A 37 -16.78 11.18 15.57
C GLN A 37 -16.65 11.47 14.07
N ALA A 38 -17.32 12.54 13.62
CA ALA A 38 -17.11 13.06 12.27
C ALA A 38 -15.81 13.87 12.19
N TYR A 39 -14.93 13.49 11.26
CA TYR A 39 -13.67 14.19 10.98
C TYR A 39 -13.81 15.06 9.73
N ASP A 40 -13.28 16.29 9.79
CA ASP A 40 -13.21 17.17 8.62
C ASP A 40 -11.98 16.79 7.77
N MET A 41 -12.24 16.06 6.69
CA MET A 41 -11.25 15.65 5.71
C MET A 41 -11.11 16.62 4.54
N SER A 42 -11.78 17.77 4.59
CA SER A 42 -11.75 18.80 3.53
C SER A 42 -10.59 19.79 3.70
N GLY A 43 -10.50 20.72 2.78
CA GLY A 43 -9.62 21.86 2.88
C GLY A 43 -8.16 21.57 2.57
N PHE A 44 -7.25 22.26 3.26
CA PHE A 44 -5.82 22.10 3.07
C PHE A 44 -5.36 20.69 3.44
N ALA A 45 -4.59 20.03 2.56
CA ALA A 45 -4.06 18.68 2.82
C ALA A 45 -3.00 18.72 3.93
N LYS A 46 -3.36 18.19 5.08
CA LYS A 46 -2.47 17.95 6.22
C LYS A 46 -2.15 16.45 6.24
N GLY A 47 -1.03 16.08 5.67
CA GLY A 47 -0.72 14.67 5.40
C GLY A 47 0.51 14.16 6.11
N ALA A 48 0.58 12.82 6.17
CA ALA A 48 1.76 12.08 6.58
C ALA A 48 2.07 10.98 5.57
N ASP A 49 3.36 10.70 5.36
CA ASP A 49 3.83 9.48 4.70
C ASP A 49 3.92 8.38 5.75
N VAL A 50 3.15 7.32 5.55
CA VAL A 50 3.10 6.16 6.45
C VAL A 50 3.48 4.86 5.72
N SER A 51 4.30 4.98 4.69
CA SER A 51 4.64 3.86 3.81
C SER A 51 5.30 2.67 4.55
N TRP A 52 6.02 2.92 5.65
CA TRP A 52 6.64 1.89 6.48
C TRP A 52 5.70 1.23 7.50
N LEU A 53 4.44 1.63 7.54
CA LEU A 53 3.55 1.27 8.65
C LEU A 53 3.37 -0.24 8.81
N THR A 54 3.13 -0.96 7.74
CA THR A 54 2.92 -2.43 7.77
C THR A 54 4.15 -3.19 8.26
N GLU A 55 5.36 -2.76 7.86
CA GLU A 55 6.63 -3.29 8.36
C GLU A 55 6.80 -3.00 9.86
N MET A 56 6.61 -1.76 10.29
CA MET A 56 6.69 -1.37 11.70
C MET A 56 5.73 -2.18 12.57
N GLU A 57 4.49 -2.37 12.12
CA GLU A 57 3.48 -3.16 12.83
C GLU A 57 3.89 -4.64 12.92
N LYS A 58 4.44 -5.21 11.85
CA LYS A 58 4.95 -6.58 11.84
C LYS A 58 6.09 -6.78 12.83
N GLU A 59 6.98 -5.79 12.95
CA GLU A 59 8.07 -5.77 13.92
C GLU A 59 7.61 -5.48 15.36
N GLY A 60 6.33 -5.20 15.55
CA GLY A 60 5.72 -5.02 16.86
C GLY A 60 5.74 -3.59 17.40
N TYR A 61 6.09 -2.60 16.59
CA TYR A 61 5.97 -1.19 16.98
C TYR A 61 4.53 -0.84 17.35
N LYS A 62 4.38 -0.01 18.36
CA LYS A 62 3.08 0.48 18.86
C LYS A 62 3.07 1.99 18.86
N PHE A 63 1.89 2.54 18.62
CA PHE A 63 1.65 3.98 18.59
C PHE A 63 0.76 4.36 19.77
N TYR A 64 1.05 5.48 20.42
CA TYR A 64 0.37 5.90 21.64
C TYR A 64 -0.04 7.36 21.55
N ASP A 65 -1.19 7.68 22.15
CA ASP A 65 -1.60 9.06 22.39
C ASP A 65 -0.80 9.71 23.53
N ALA A 66 -1.11 10.97 23.81
CA ALA A 66 -0.42 11.73 24.89
C ALA A 66 -0.70 11.17 26.29
N GLU A 67 -1.77 10.43 26.46
CA GLU A 67 -2.21 9.78 27.70
C GLU A 67 -1.60 8.38 27.87
N GLY A 68 -0.89 7.87 26.84
CA GLY A 68 -0.25 6.56 26.82
C GLY A 68 -1.15 5.40 26.42
N ASN A 69 -2.31 5.67 25.86
CA ASN A 69 -3.18 4.62 25.29
C ASN A 69 -2.70 4.20 23.89
N GLY A 70 -2.73 2.90 23.62
CA GLY A 70 -2.35 2.37 22.31
C GLY A 70 -3.41 2.64 21.24
N HIS A 71 -2.95 3.07 20.06
CA HIS A 71 -3.80 3.35 18.91
C HIS A 71 -3.25 2.71 17.63
N GLU A 72 -4.12 2.50 16.65
CA GLU A 72 -3.74 2.29 15.27
C GLU A 72 -3.16 3.61 14.73
N CYS A 73 -2.05 3.55 13.99
CA CYS A 73 -1.30 4.74 13.59
C CYS A 73 -2.14 5.75 12.78
N MET A 74 -2.86 5.27 11.75
CA MET A 74 -3.65 6.16 10.91
C MET A 74 -4.83 6.76 11.68
N SER A 75 -5.47 6.00 12.59
CA SER A 75 -6.52 6.52 13.48
C SER A 75 -5.98 7.62 14.38
N LEU A 76 -4.80 7.43 14.97
CA LEU A 76 -4.16 8.44 15.80
C LEU A 76 -3.84 9.72 15.02
N LEU A 77 -3.30 9.58 13.79
CA LEU A 77 -3.01 10.72 12.93
C LEU A 77 -4.29 11.49 12.55
N ARG A 78 -5.40 10.78 12.31
CA ARG A 78 -6.71 11.39 12.07
C ARG A 78 -7.19 12.20 13.28
N ASP A 79 -7.09 11.62 14.47
CA ASP A 79 -7.48 12.27 15.72
C ASP A 79 -6.64 13.53 15.98
N LEU A 80 -5.39 13.54 15.52
CA LEU A 80 -4.51 14.71 15.53
C LEU A 80 -4.81 15.72 14.42
N GLY A 81 -5.83 15.47 13.59
CA GLY A 81 -6.34 16.39 12.57
C GLY A 81 -5.67 16.27 11.21
N MET A 82 -4.98 15.16 10.93
CA MET A 82 -4.53 14.87 9.57
C MET A 82 -5.68 14.38 8.69
N ASN A 83 -5.65 14.72 7.41
CA ASN A 83 -6.70 14.42 6.43
C ASN A 83 -6.17 13.85 5.12
N ALA A 84 -4.87 13.57 5.03
CA ALA A 84 -4.26 12.99 3.84
C ALA A 84 -3.16 11.98 4.24
N ILE A 85 -3.04 10.91 3.45
CA ILE A 85 -2.00 9.89 3.60
C ILE A 85 -1.25 9.76 2.28
N ARG A 86 0.09 9.77 2.34
CA ARG A 86 0.98 9.46 1.22
C ARG A 86 1.51 8.04 1.38
N LEU A 87 1.46 7.26 0.30
CA LEU A 87 1.95 5.89 0.22
C LEU A 87 2.88 5.77 -0.98
N ARG A 88 4.14 5.41 -0.74
CA ARG A 88 5.06 5.07 -1.83
C ARG A 88 4.82 3.66 -2.31
N VAL A 89 5.10 3.42 -3.58
CA VAL A 89 5.10 2.10 -4.18
C VAL A 89 6.41 1.84 -4.92
N TRP A 90 6.95 0.63 -4.71
CA TRP A 90 8.08 0.05 -5.43
C TRP A 90 7.59 -1.01 -6.42
N VAL A 91 8.46 -1.44 -7.33
CA VAL A 91 8.11 -2.40 -8.38
C VAL A 91 8.21 -3.83 -7.84
N ASN A 92 9.40 -4.28 -7.49
CA ASN A 92 9.65 -5.59 -6.89
C ASN A 92 10.61 -5.44 -5.70
N PRO A 93 10.15 -4.94 -4.56
CA PRO A 93 11.04 -4.57 -3.45
C PRO A 93 11.76 -5.76 -2.81
N ASP A 94 11.24 -6.97 -2.92
CA ASP A 94 11.89 -8.22 -2.49
C ASP A 94 13.14 -8.58 -3.30
N GLN A 95 13.30 -7.99 -4.50
CA GLN A 95 14.44 -8.19 -5.39
C GLN A 95 15.48 -7.06 -5.32
N GLY A 96 15.11 -5.90 -4.79
CA GLY A 96 15.91 -4.69 -4.82
C GLY A 96 16.92 -4.54 -3.70
N TRP A 97 16.87 -5.40 -2.68
CA TRP A 97 17.63 -5.24 -1.45
C TRP A 97 18.41 -6.49 -1.12
N SER A 98 19.63 -6.31 -0.58
CA SER A 98 20.44 -7.40 -0.05
C SER A 98 20.74 -7.19 1.43
N GLU A 99 20.91 -8.30 2.15
CA GLU A 99 21.29 -8.29 3.57
C GLU A 99 22.66 -7.60 3.77
N GLU A 100 23.58 -7.76 2.80
CA GLU A 100 24.92 -7.14 2.82
C GLU A 100 24.86 -5.61 2.71
N GLU A 101 23.87 -5.08 2.00
CA GLU A 101 23.66 -3.63 1.86
C GLU A 101 22.88 -3.03 3.03
N GLY A 102 22.41 -3.87 3.97
CA GLY A 102 21.63 -3.45 5.13
C GLY A 102 20.16 -3.12 4.80
N PHE A 103 19.70 -3.54 3.62
CA PHE A 103 18.35 -3.32 3.14
C PHE A 103 17.78 -4.64 2.61
N PHE A 104 17.15 -5.38 3.48
CA PHE A 104 16.55 -6.66 3.13
C PHE A 104 15.03 -6.58 3.32
N ASN A 105 14.28 -6.78 2.25
CA ASN A 105 12.82 -6.66 2.23
C ASN A 105 12.16 -7.90 1.59
N PRO A 106 12.35 -9.10 2.16
CA PRO A 106 11.81 -10.33 1.58
C PRO A 106 10.28 -10.41 1.65
N GLU A 107 9.66 -9.57 2.45
CA GLU A 107 8.21 -9.55 2.65
C GLU A 107 7.49 -8.63 1.66
N GLY A 108 8.23 -7.92 0.80
CA GLY A 108 7.65 -7.06 -0.24
C GLY A 108 7.00 -5.78 0.29
N TRP A 109 7.45 -5.24 1.44
CA TRP A 109 6.92 -3.97 1.95
C TRP A 109 6.97 -2.87 0.88
N CYS A 110 5.88 -2.14 0.75
CA CYS A 110 5.67 -1.13 -0.29
C CYS A 110 5.56 -1.67 -1.72
N ASP A 111 5.33 -2.95 -1.93
CA ASP A 111 4.85 -3.45 -3.21
C ASP A 111 3.39 -3.03 -3.47
N LYS A 112 2.85 -3.42 -4.62
CA LYS A 112 1.46 -3.13 -4.99
C LYS A 112 0.46 -3.62 -3.94
N ASP A 113 0.59 -4.84 -3.45
CA ASP A 113 -0.40 -5.46 -2.57
C ASP A 113 -0.38 -4.85 -1.16
N ASP A 114 0.81 -4.53 -0.66
CA ASP A 114 0.98 -3.80 0.59
C ASP A 114 0.44 -2.36 0.49
N VAL A 115 0.68 -1.67 -0.63
CA VAL A 115 0.13 -0.32 -0.88
C VAL A 115 -1.39 -0.36 -0.96
N VAL A 116 -1.99 -1.33 -1.67
CA VAL A 116 -3.46 -1.51 -1.73
C VAL A 116 -4.04 -1.74 -0.33
N THR A 117 -3.36 -2.52 0.50
CA THR A 117 -3.77 -2.77 1.89
C THR A 117 -3.77 -1.48 2.71
N LYS A 118 -2.70 -0.69 2.65
CA LYS A 118 -2.61 0.60 3.36
C LYS A 118 -3.61 1.63 2.82
N ALA A 119 -3.79 1.69 1.49
CA ALA A 119 -4.77 2.57 0.86
C ALA A 119 -6.21 2.24 1.31
N TRP A 120 -6.53 0.93 1.44
CA TRP A 120 -7.84 0.50 1.95
C TRP A 120 -8.06 0.92 3.42
N ARG A 121 -7.03 0.80 4.27
CA ARG A 121 -7.08 1.27 5.66
C ARG A 121 -7.32 2.78 5.72
N ALA A 122 -6.54 3.55 4.95
CA ALA A 122 -6.68 5.00 4.87
C ALA A 122 -8.07 5.42 4.37
N HIS A 123 -8.59 4.75 3.32
CA HIS A 123 -9.93 5.00 2.77
C HIS A 123 -11.02 4.79 3.81
N ASN A 124 -10.98 3.69 4.57
CA ASN A 124 -11.97 3.40 5.61
C ASN A 124 -11.96 4.43 6.76
N LEU A 125 -10.86 5.12 6.96
CA LEU A 125 -10.73 6.24 7.90
C LEU A 125 -11.11 7.60 7.28
N GLY A 126 -11.50 7.62 6.00
CA GLY A 126 -11.93 8.82 5.28
C GLY A 126 -10.80 9.67 4.71
N TYR A 127 -9.55 9.20 4.73
CA TYR A 127 -8.41 9.96 4.22
C TYR A 127 -8.43 10.19 2.72
N ARG A 128 -7.93 11.34 2.33
CA ARG A 128 -7.48 11.66 0.96
C ARG A 128 -6.13 10.98 0.72
N ILE A 129 -5.95 10.35 -0.44
CA ILE A 129 -4.83 9.44 -0.68
C ILE A 129 -3.94 9.96 -1.81
N MET A 130 -2.63 9.94 -1.56
CA MET A 130 -1.59 10.18 -2.53
C MET A 130 -0.76 8.91 -2.73
N ILE A 131 -0.57 8.50 -3.98
CA ILE A 131 0.34 7.41 -4.35
C ILE A 131 1.60 7.98 -4.95
N ASP A 132 2.75 7.57 -4.41
CA ASP A 132 4.08 8.00 -4.84
C ASP A 132 4.83 6.84 -5.50
N PHE A 133 4.97 6.92 -6.82
CA PHE A 133 5.66 5.91 -7.61
C PHE A 133 7.16 6.16 -7.63
N HIS A 134 7.94 5.27 -7.03
CA HIS A 134 9.39 5.35 -7.11
C HIS A 134 9.97 4.82 -8.42
N TYR A 135 9.25 3.91 -9.12
CA TYR A 135 9.70 3.17 -10.30
C TYR A 135 11.08 2.54 -10.10
N SER A 136 11.27 1.97 -8.94
CA SER A 136 12.48 1.30 -8.49
C SER A 136 12.09 0.12 -7.59
N ASP A 137 12.99 -0.82 -7.36
CA ASP A 137 12.81 -1.87 -6.35
C ASP A 137 13.21 -1.40 -4.95
N ILE A 138 13.84 -0.21 -4.88
CA ILE A 138 14.37 0.36 -3.63
C ILE A 138 14.03 1.85 -3.53
N TRP A 139 14.48 2.47 -2.45
CA TRP A 139 14.34 3.91 -2.24
C TRP A 139 14.98 4.72 -3.38
N ALA A 140 14.16 5.51 -4.06
CA ALA A 140 14.61 6.42 -5.11
C ALA A 140 14.81 7.82 -4.53
N ASP A 141 16.01 8.39 -4.73
CA ASP A 141 16.39 9.76 -4.39
C ASP A 141 17.33 10.35 -5.45
N PRO A 142 17.76 11.61 -5.36
CA PRO A 142 18.62 12.20 -6.39
C PRO A 142 19.95 11.48 -6.63
N GLY A 143 20.45 10.75 -5.63
CA GLY A 143 21.67 9.92 -5.72
C GLY A 143 21.39 8.51 -6.25
N ARG A 144 20.17 8.03 -6.10
CA ARG A 144 19.78 6.65 -6.38
C ARG A 144 18.46 6.62 -7.15
N GLN A 145 18.56 6.43 -8.45
CA GLN A 145 17.44 6.40 -9.40
C GLN A 145 17.60 5.21 -10.36
N GLU A 146 17.94 4.05 -9.80
CA GLU A 146 18.16 2.83 -10.55
C GLU A 146 16.84 2.28 -11.12
N LYS A 147 16.95 1.65 -12.29
CA LYS A 147 15.85 0.85 -12.84
C LYS A 147 15.59 -0.37 -11.96
N PRO A 148 14.33 -0.82 -11.84
CA PRO A 148 14.03 -2.15 -11.31
C PRO A 148 14.83 -3.23 -12.01
N ALA A 149 15.24 -4.28 -11.31
CA ALA A 149 15.99 -5.39 -11.88
C ALA A 149 15.28 -6.00 -13.11
N ALA A 150 13.95 -6.13 -13.05
CA ALA A 150 13.14 -6.63 -14.14
C ALA A 150 13.13 -5.71 -15.39
N TRP A 151 13.53 -4.44 -15.27
CA TRP A 151 13.55 -3.46 -16.35
C TRP A 151 14.98 -3.14 -16.85
N ALA A 152 15.99 -3.81 -16.31
CA ALA A 152 17.40 -3.47 -16.55
C ALA A 152 17.76 -3.45 -18.04
N ASP A 153 17.29 -4.46 -18.79
CA ASP A 153 17.62 -4.69 -20.17
C ASP A 153 16.58 -4.17 -21.17
N LEU A 154 15.53 -3.48 -20.70
CA LEU A 154 14.49 -2.93 -21.57
C LEU A 154 15.05 -1.82 -22.45
N SER A 155 14.65 -1.81 -23.72
CA SER A 155 14.81 -0.65 -24.59
C SER A 155 14.04 0.54 -24.03
N PHE A 156 14.37 1.75 -24.49
CA PHE A 156 13.70 2.96 -23.97
C PHE A 156 12.17 2.97 -24.22
N ASP A 157 11.72 2.42 -25.36
CA ASP A 157 10.28 2.31 -25.63
C ASP A 157 9.59 1.29 -24.74
N GLU A 158 10.21 0.14 -24.48
CA GLU A 158 9.73 -0.85 -23.54
C GLU A 158 9.73 -0.31 -22.09
N LEU A 159 10.73 0.50 -21.74
CA LEU A 159 10.81 1.13 -20.43
C LEU A 159 9.66 2.12 -20.20
N LYS A 160 9.30 2.92 -21.20
CA LYS A 160 8.10 3.77 -21.14
C LYS A 160 6.83 2.95 -20.92
N GLN A 161 6.70 1.84 -21.66
CA GLN A 161 5.55 0.96 -21.49
C GLN A 161 5.51 0.35 -20.09
N ALA A 162 6.65 -0.10 -19.55
CA ALA A 162 6.74 -0.65 -18.21
C ALA A 162 6.34 0.37 -17.12
N VAL A 163 6.70 1.64 -17.29
CA VAL A 163 6.24 2.74 -16.41
C VAL A 163 4.72 2.90 -16.48
N ALA A 164 4.15 2.94 -17.67
CA ALA A 164 2.70 3.07 -17.87
C ALA A 164 1.95 1.86 -17.29
N ASP A 165 2.43 0.65 -17.57
CA ASP A 165 1.80 -0.60 -17.13
C ASP A 165 1.81 -0.70 -15.59
N HIS A 166 2.94 -0.42 -14.94
CA HIS A 166 3.04 -0.44 -13.49
C HIS A 166 2.12 0.59 -12.83
N THR A 167 2.07 1.81 -13.36
CA THR A 167 1.17 2.86 -12.87
C THR A 167 -0.28 2.43 -12.99
N THR A 168 -0.67 1.93 -14.16
CA THR A 168 -2.02 1.45 -14.43
C THR A 168 -2.40 0.27 -13.54
N GLU A 169 -1.48 -0.68 -13.34
CA GLU A 169 -1.72 -1.87 -12.52
C GLU A 169 -2.01 -1.48 -11.06
N VAL A 170 -1.15 -0.65 -10.46
CA VAL A 170 -1.31 -0.21 -9.07
C VAL A 170 -2.60 0.59 -8.89
N LEU A 171 -2.83 1.60 -9.72
CA LEU A 171 -4.03 2.44 -9.61
C LEU A 171 -5.32 1.67 -9.89
N SER A 172 -5.29 0.72 -10.83
CA SER A 172 -6.43 -0.16 -11.11
C SER A 172 -6.74 -1.09 -9.93
N ALA A 173 -5.72 -1.63 -9.28
CA ALA A 173 -5.88 -2.48 -8.10
C ALA A 173 -6.49 -1.70 -6.92
N ILE A 174 -6.08 -0.46 -6.70
CA ILE A 174 -6.66 0.44 -5.70
C ILE A 174 -8.11 0.76 -6.06
N LYS A 175 -8.37 1.15 -7.31
CA LYS A 175 -9.71 1.50 -7.79
C LYS A 175 -10.69 0.32 -7.74
N ALA A 176 -10.22 -0.91 -7.99
CA ALA A 176 -11.03 -2.13 -7.88
C ALA A 176 -11.56 -2.37 -6.45
N ARG A 177 -10.95 -1.75 -5.43
CA ARG A 177 -11.44 -1.74 -4.05
C ARG A 177 -12.41 -0.59 -3.75
N GLY A 178 -12.81 0.20 -4.76
CA GLY A 178 -13.68 1.37 -4.59
C GLY A 178 -12.96 2.60 -4.01
N ILE A 179 -11.64 2.64 -4.08
CA ILE A 179 -10.83 3.70 -3.50
C ILE A 179 -10.46 4.70 -4.59
N ASP A 180 -10.72 5.99 -4.35
CA ASP A 180 -10.28 7.08 -5.19
C ASP A 180 -8.94 7.64 -4.69
N VAL A 181 -7.97 7.72 -5.59
CA VAL A 181 -6.68 8.37 -5.34
C VAL A 181 -6.79 9.83 -5.78
N GLU A 182 -6.48 10.76 -4.88
CA GLU A 182 -6.59 12.19 -5.19
C GLU A 182 -5.33 12.74 -5.88
N TRP A 183 -4.17 12.22 -5.53
CA TRP A 183 -2.90 12.64 -6.12
C TRP A 183 -2.03 11.44 -6.50
N VAL A 184 -1.36 11.60 -7.62
CA VAL A 184 -0.34 10.65 -8.09
C VAL A 184 0.98 11.41 -8.27
N GLN A 185 2.02 10.92 -7.63
CA GLN A 185 3.38 11.41 -7.83
C GLN A 185 4.11 10.47 -8.79
N VAL A 186 4.48 10.98 -9.96
CA VAL A 186 5.19 10.22 -11.00
C VAL A 186 6.69 10.40 -10.80
N GLY A 187 7.30 9.48 -10.07
CA GLY A 187 8.71 9.51 -9.66
C GLY A 187 8.95 10.23 -8.33
N ASN A 188 9.84 9.70 -7.51
CA ASN A 188 10.27 10.33 -6.26
C ASN A 188 11.60 11.05 -6.43
N GLU A 189 11.69 12.28 -5.89
CA GLU A 189 12.90 13.10 -5.84
C GLU A 189 13.67 13.20 -7.18
N THR A 190 12.98 13.39 -8.28
CA THR A 190 13.46 13.27 -9.66
C THR A 190 14.31 14.44 -10.13
N ARG A 191 14.91 15.23 -9.25
CA ARG A 191 15.77 16.38 -9.59
C ARG A 191 16.89 16.03 -10.56
N THR A 192 17.39 14.80 -10.54
CA THR A 192 18.45 14.31 -11.42
C THR A 192 17.93 13.32 -12.48
N GLY A 193 16.60 13.28 -12.69
CA GLY A 193 15.90 12.31 -13.53
C GLY A 193 15.43 11.09 -12.76
N MET A 194 14.98 10.07 -13.47
CA MET A 194 14.53 8.77 -12.94
C MET A 194 14.98 7.65 -13.86
N LEU A 195 14.97 6.40 -13.39
CA LEU A 195 15.27 5.22 -14.23
C LEU A 195 16.60 5.35 -15.00
N LYS A 196 17.67 5.68 -14.28
CA LYS A 196 18.98 5.92 -14.88
C LYS A 196 19.60 4.63 -15.45
N PRO A 197 20.38 4.73 -16.55
CA PRO A 197 20.83 5.98 -17.18
C PRO A 197 19.84 6.59 -18.17
N ASP A 198 18.76 5.89 -18.58
CA ASP A 198 17.88 6.25 -19.69
C ASP A 198 17.14 7.56 -19.46
N GLY A 199 16.57 7.75 -18.28
CA GLY A 199 15.84 8.94 -17.87
C GLY A 199 16.66 9.94 -17.04
N ALA A 200 17.99 9.90 -17.13
CA ALA A 200 18.84 10.89 -16.45
C ALA A 200 18.52 12.31 -16.93
N ALA A 201 18.38 13.25 -15.99
CA ALA A 201 18.16 14.65 -16.27
C ALA A 201 19.42 15.46 -15.93
N SER A 202 19.91 16.22 -16.89
CA SER A 202 21.01 17.15 -16.72
C SER A 202 20.76 18.40 -17.59
N SER A 203 21.54 19.44 -17.40
CA SER A 203 21.38 20.68 -18.18
C SER A 203 21.31 20.40 -19.68
N GLY A 204 20.19 20.70 -20.31
CA GLY A 204 19.94 20.50 -21.74
C GLY A 204 19.63 19.06 -22.18
N LYS A 205 19.52 18.08 -21.27
CA LYS A 205 19.23 16.67 -21.57
C LYS A 205 18.10 16.16 -20.69
N THR A 206 16.88 16.55 -20.99
CA THR A 206 15.69 16.18 -20.20
C THR A 206 14.60 15.47 -21.03
N ALA A 207 14.83 15.28 -22.33
CA ALA A 207 13.79 14.75 -23.23
C ALA A 207 13.33 13.34 -22.84
N ASN A 208 14.25 12.44 -22.51
CA ASN A 208 13.89 11.08 -22.06
C ASN A 208 13.18 11.10 -20.72
N PHE A 209 13.66 11.89 -19.77
CA PHE A 209 13.00 12.08 -18.50
C PHE A 209 11.55 12.56 -18.67
N ALA A 210 11.33 13.58 -19.52
CA ALA A 210 10.00 14.08 -19.81
C ALA A 210 9.08 13.00 -20.39
N GLN A 211 9.58 12.16 -21.31
CA GLN A 211 8.81 11.06 -21.89
C GLN A 211 8.43 9.98 -20.85
N LEU A 212 9.35 9.67 -19.91
CA LEU A 212 9.06 8.73 -18.83
C LEU A 212 7.99 9.29 -17.87
N VAL A 213 8.08 10.59 -17.52
CA VAL A 213 7.03 11.24 -16.72
C VAL A 213 5.70 11.24 -17.45
N THR A 214 5.68 11.52 -18.76
CA THR A 214 4.46 11.44 -19.57
C THR A 214 3.88 10.03 -19.56
N ALA A 215 4.71 9.01 -19.72
CA ALA A 215 4.25 7.59 -19.70
C ALA A 215 3.59 7.17 -18.37
N GLY A 216 4.05 7.73 -17.25
CA GLY A 216 3.42 7.48 -15.94
C GLY A 216 2.20 8.36 -15.66
N TYR A 217 1.99 9.42 -16.45
CA TYR A 217 0.86 10.34 -16.31
C TYR A 217 -0.35 9.93 -17.17
N ASP A 218 -0.12 9.46 -18.42
CA ASP A 218 -1.18 9.10 -19.40
C ASP A 218 -1.85 7.76 -19.06
#